data_7c784d4eb3bf41283096da472c5d55de
#
_entry.id   7c784d4eb3bf41283096da472c5d55de
#
_cell.length_a   1.000
_cell.length_b   1.000
_cell.length_c   1.000
_cell.angle_alpha   90.00
_cell.angle_beta   90.00
_cell.angle_gamma   90.00
#
_symmetry.space_group_name_H-M   'P 1'
#
loop_
_entity.id
_entity.type
_entity.pdbx_description
1 polymer ?
#
loop_
_entity_poly.entity_id
_entity_poly.type
_entity_poly.pdbx_seq_one_letter_code
_entity_poly.pdbx_strand_id
1 'polypeptide(L)'
;MTSAAPILEIDRLKTYFRTAHGPVKAVDDISLSLGPGETLGVVGESGSGKSVTALTILRLLPEASAHIEAGKIVFLGRDLVHLPKKEIQKVRGRMISMIFQEPGTSLNPVFTVAQQVGEAIKLGGEHSPTKVREKTLQLLQEVGIRDPERIMGSYPHQVSGGQKQRVMIAIALSCDPKILIADEPTTALDVTVQAQILDLLRKLRDERQMSILFISHDLGVISEIADHVAVMYRGKVVETGSVLDIFRNPKHPYTKGLLACRPRLAGDTRRLLTVSDFMEVRKNGDSIEIIEKQVPATRLAELQSRGRERLLSPRGELTKLGITLPASNATFVPEDQSPILRVENLEVHFPIKKGVFRRTVGEVKAVNGVSFNVYKGQTLGLVGESGCGKTTTGRAILRLVPITSGKVEFEGKNFLGLRGEELRTARRRIQVIFQDPYSSLNPRLTVETALTGPMKTHGVGKNQADRRDRAAATLEECGLLTEHLGRYPHEFSGGQRQRICIARALAVEPEFVICDESVSALDVSVQAQVLNLLKDLQDDRGLTYIFISHDLGVVKFMSDMMAVMNGGKIVEFGPSDEIYRNPNNDYTRKLIAAIPDDSLSSIDRRQQLRQLHA
;
A
#
# COMPACT_ATOMS: atom_id res chain seq x y z
N MET A 1 23.45 -3.67 -32.73
CA MET A 1 22.89 -4.93 -32.20
C MET A 1 21.48 -5.04 -32.74
N THR A 2 21.19 -6.03 -33.58
CA THR A 2 19.86 -6.30 -34.09
C THR A 2 18.96 -6.68 -32.91
N SER A 3 18.00 -5.84 -32.60
CA SER A 3 17.01 -6.10 -31.54
C SER A 3 16.31 -7.41 -31.86
N ALA A 4 16.41 -8.39 -30.97
CA ALA A 4 15.66 -9.64 -31.08
C ALA A 4 14.15 -9.32 -31.21
N ALA A 5 13.42 -10.09 -32.02
CA ALA A 5 11.97 -9.89 -32.16
C ALA A 5 11.28 -10.02 -30.79
N PRO A 6 10.32 -9.14 -30.47
CA PRO A 6 9.62 -9.18 -29.21
C PRO A 6 8.89 -10.51 -29.00
N ILE A 7 8.91 -11.03 -27.77
CA ILE A 7 8.18 -12.25 -27.39
C ILE A 7 6.68 -11.98 -27.30
N LEU A 8 6.30 -10.75 -26.89
CA LEU A 8 4.92 -10.26 -26.85
C LEU A 8 4.86 -8.86 -27.44
N GLU A 9 3.93 -8.63 -28.36
CA GLU A 9 3.67 -7.34 -28.97
C GLU A 9 2.17 -7.04 -28.91
N ILE A 10 1.84 -5.88 -28.39
CA ILE A 10 0.48 -5.33 -28.37
C ILE A 10 0.46 -4.15 -29.32
N ASP A 11 -0.43 -4.18 -30.29
CA ASP A 11 -0.57 -3.11 -31.29
C ASP A 11 -1.98 -2.53 -31.29
N ARG A 12 -2.09 -1.25 -30.95
CA ARG A 12 -3.30 -0.42 -30.92
C ARG A 12 -4.51 -1.10 -30.27
N LEU A 13 -4.26 -1.75 -29.13
CA LEU A 13 -5.27 -2.50 -28.40
C LEU A 13 -6.33 -1.56 -27.79
N LYS A 14 -7.61 -1.91 -28.01
CA LYS A 14 -8.77 -1.25 -27.41
C LYS A 14 -9.63 -2.28 -26.71
N THR A 15 -9.86 -2.09 -25.41
CA THR A 15 -10.71 -2.97 -24.59
C THR A 15 -11.70 -2.13 -23.81
N TYR A 16 -12.99 -2.34 -24.09
CA TYR A 16 -14.09 -1.53 -23.56
C TYR A 16 -15.06 -2.37 -22.73
N PHE A 17 -15.61 -1.75 -21.69
CA PHE A 17 -16.68 -2.35 -20.87
C PHE A 17 -18.02 -1.74 -21.25
N ARG A 18 -19.04 -2.59 -21.36
CA ARG A 18 -20.42 -2.17 -21.55
C ARG A 18 -21.03 -1.80 -20.21
N THR A 19 -21.53 -0.59 -20.07
CA THR A 19 -22.23 -0.14 -18.86
C THR A 19 -23.56 0.49 -19.22
N ALA A 20 -24.45 0.67 -18.23
CA ALA A 20 -25.74 1.33 -18.41
C ALA A 20 -25.62 2.79 -18.89
N HIS A 21 -24.46 3.42 -18.64
CA HIS A 21 -24.19 4.82 -19.02
C HIS A 21 -23.32 4.95 -20.28
N GLY A 22 -23.15 3.86 -21.05
CA GLY A 22 -22.32 3.83 -22.25
C GLY A 22 -21.02 3.03 -22.07
N PRO A 23 -20.18 2.92 -23.12
CA PRO A 23 -18.95 2.16 -23.07
C PRO A 23 -17.88 2.87 -22.24
N VAL A 24 -17.28 2.14 -21.29
CA VAL A 24 -16.10 2.60 -20.56
C VAL A 24 -14.85 2.11 -21.28
N LYS A 25 -14.03 3.04 -21.77
CA LYS A 25 -12.77 2.78 -22.49
C LYS A 25 -11.67 2.49 -21.49
N ALA A 26 -11.60 1.24 -21.01
CA ALA A 26 -10.63 0.85 -19.98
C ALA A 26 -9.20 0.75 -20.52
N VAL A 27 -9.06 0.36 -21.79
CA VAL A 27 -7.81 0.39 -22.57
C VAL A 27 -8.17 1.00 -23.92
N ASP A 28 -7.49 2.09 -24.31
CA ASP A 28 -7.83 2.88 -25.50
C ASP A 28 -6.58 3.21 -26.31
N ASP A 29 -6.32 2.40 -27.33
CA ASP A 29 -5.25 2.59 -28.32
C ASP A 29 -3.84 2.47 -27.72
N ILE A 30 -3.57 1.36 -27.02
CA ILE A 30 -2.25 1.11 -26.45
C ILE A 30 -1.40 0.22 -27.35
N SER A 31 -0.10 0.53 -27.39
CA SER A 31 0.94 -0.32 -28.01
C SER A 31 2.08 -0.55 -27.03
N LEU A 32 2.47 -1.80 -26.86
CA LEU A 32 3.52 -2.24 -25.93
C LEU A 32 4.30 -3.40 -26.55
N SER A 33 5.59 -3.49 -26.22
CA SER A 33 6.42 -4.63 -26.60
C SER A 33 7.23 -5.15 -25.42
N LEU A 34 7.40 -6.46 -25.35
CA LEU A 34 8.20 -7.15 -24.35
C LEU A 34 9.21 -8.05 -25.06
N GLY A 35 10.49 -7.83 -24.81
CA GLY A 35 11.58 -8.64 -25.33
C GLY A 35 11.76 -9.98 -24.60
N PRO A 36 12.48 -10.96 -25.18
CA PRO A 36 12.85 -12.19 -24.51
C PRO A 36 13.77 -11.90 -23.30
N GLY A 37 13.47 -12.51 -22.14
CA GLY A 37 14.24 -12.32 -20.90
C GLY A 37 14.14 -10.92 -20.26
N GLU A 38 13.33 -10.03 -20.83
CA GLU A 38 13.12 -8.65 -20.39
C GLU A 38 12.02 -8.55 -19.33
N THR A 39 12.11 -7.53 -18.48
CA THR A 39 11.02 -7.09 -17.61
C THR A 39 10.46 -5.77 -18.10
N LEU A 40 9.21 -5.76 -18.57
CA LEU A 40 8.45 -4.55 -18.87
C LEU A 40 7.61 -4.15 -17.65
N GLY A 41 7.92 -2.99 -17.07
CA GLY A 41 7.12 -2.39 -16.01
C GLY A 41 5.93 -1.61 -16.58
N VAL A 42 4.73 -1.85 -16.09
CA VAL A 42 3.53 -1.04 -16.42
C VAL A 42 3.08 -0.33 -15.14
N VAL A 43 3.09 1.00 -15.16
CA VAL A 43 2.79 1.83 -13.99
C VAL A 43 1.68 2.82 -14.26
N GLY A 44 0.96 3.21 -13.22
CA GLY A 44 -0.11 4.22 -13.25
C GLY A 44 -1.06 4.04 -12.07
N GLU A 45 -1.96 5.00 -11.87
CA GLU A 45 -2.98 4.95 -10.81
C GLU A 45 -4.00 3.83 -11.02
N SER A 46 -4.77 3.52 -9.97
CA SER A 46 -5.91 2.62 -10.04
C SER A 46 -6.92 3.11 -11.10
N GLY A 47 -7.45 2.19 -11.90
CA GLY A 47 -8.32 2.53 -13.02
C GLY A 47 -7.60 3.06 -14.27
N SER A 48 -6.26 3.11 -14.32
CA SER A 48 -5.53 3.49 -15.55
C SER A 48 -5.52 2.43 -16.66
N GLY A 49 -6.02 1.20 -16.38
CA GLY A 49 -6.15 0.13 -17.37
C GLY A 49 -5.10 -0.98 -17.27
N LYS A 50 -4.15 -0.94 -16.32
CA LYS A 50 -3.04 -1.91 -16.17
C LYS A 50 -3.52 -3.36 -16.06
N SER A 51 -4.32 -3.67 -15.06
CA SER A 51 -4.85 -5.02 -14.84
C SER A 51 -5.79 -5.47 -15.96
N VAL A 52 -6.55 -4.52 -16.56
CA VAL A 52 -7.39 -4.82 -17.73
C VAL A 52 -6.52 -5.24 -18.91
N THR A 53 -5.39 -4.58 -19.15
CA THR A 53 -4.42 -4.98 -20.17
C THR A 53 -3.92 -6.41 -19.95
N ALA A 54 -3.49 -6.74 -18.72
CA ALA A 54 -3.04 -8.08 -18.35
C ALA A 54 -4.11 -9.15 -18.58
N LEU A 55 -5.34 -8.89 -18.10
CA LEU A 55 -6.46 -9.81 -18.27
C LEU A 55 -6.88 -9.93 -19.74
N THR A 56 -6.72 -8.88 -20.56
CA THR A 56 -7.01 -8.90 -22.00
C THR A 56 -6.00 -9.80 -22.74
N ILE A 57 -4.71 -9.75 -22.41
CA ILE A 57 -3.68 -10.63 -22.99
C ILE A 57 -4.10 -12.09 -22.86
N LEU A 58 -4.59 -12.47 -21.69
CA LEU A 58 -5.05 -13.82 -21.39
C LEU A 58 -6.53 -14.07 -21.75
N ARG A 59 -7.25 -13.05 -22.25
CA ARG A 59 -8.70 -13.13 -22.54
C ARG A 59 -9.50 -13.64 -21.33
N LEU A 60 -9.16 -13.15 -20.12
CA LEU A 60 -9.83 -13.53 -18.86
C LEU A 60 -10.95 -12.58 -18.46
N LEU A 61 -11.17 -11.51 -19.23
CA LEU A 61 -12.28 -10.59 -18.99
C LEU A 61 -13.64 -11.28 -19.27
N PRO A 62 -14.70 -10.97 -18.48
CA PRO A 62 -16.03 -11.52 -18.70
C PRO A 62 -16.61 -11.08 -20.05
N GLU A 63 -16.87 -12.03 -20.95
CA GLU A 63 -17.38 -11.78 -22.32
C GLU A 63 -18.73 -11.02 -22.33
N ALA A 64 -19.51 -11.13 -21.26
CA ALA A 64 -20.80 -10.44 -21.13
C ALA A 64 -20.64 -8.91 -20.94
N SER A 65 -19.59 -8.47 -20.24
CA SER A 65 -19.40 -7.06 -19.88
C SER A 65 -18.23 -6.39 -20.60
N ALA A 66 -17.24 -7.15 -21.09
CA ALA A 66 -16.04 -6.61 -21.73
C ALA A 66 -15.83 -7.22 -23.14
N HIS A 67 -15.28 -6.41 -24.04
CA HIS A 67 -14.91 -6.86 -25.37
C HIS A 67 -13.66 -6.14 -25.88
N ILE A 68 -12.91 -6.83 -26.73
CA ILE A 68 -11.79 -6.24 -27.46
C ILE A 68 -12.39 -5.58 -28.71
N GLU A 69 -12.33 -4.25 -28.75
CA GLU A 69 -12.89 -3.45 -29.85
C GLU A 69 -11.98 -3.45 -31.07
N ALA A 70 -10.66 -3.36 -30.86
CA ALA A 70 -9.66 -3.33 -31.93
C ALA A 70 -8.27 -3.70 -31.38
N GLY A 71 -7.33 -3.89 -32.31
CA GLY A 71 -5.93 -4.15 -32.03
C GLY A 71 -5.55 -5.61 -32.09
N LYS A 72 -4.26 -5.88 -31.89
CA LYS A 72 -3.67 -7.22 -31.93
C LYS A 72 -2.83 -7.46 -30.68
N ILE A 73 -2.73 -8.74 -30.30
CA ILE A 73 -1.84 -9.21 -29.23
C ILE A 73 -1.06 -10.39 -29.84
N VAL A 74 0.17 -10.12 -30.28
CA VAL A 74 1.02 -11.13 -30.94
C VAL A 74 1.97 -11.73 -29.90
N PHE A 75 1.88 -13.02 -29.68
CA PHE A 75 2.77 -13.81 -28.82
C PHE A 75 3.44 -14.89 -29.66
N LEU A 76 4.77 -14.86 -29.74
CA LEU A 76 5.58 -15.78 -30.57
C LEU A 76 5.04 -15.90 -32.01
N GLY A 77 4.68 -14.76 -32.62
CA GLY A 77 4.15 -14.68 -33.97
C GLY A 77 2.68 -15.08 -34.14
N ARG A 78 1.95 -15.39 -33.06
CA ARG A 78 0.54 -15.78 -33.06
C ARG A 78 -0.34 -14.69 -32.45
N ASP A 79 -1.38 -14.26 -33.15
CA ASP A 79 -2.36 -13.30 -32.60
C ASP A 79 -3.31 -13.99 -31.60
N LEU A 80 -3.18 -13.64 -30.32
CA LEU A 80 -3.97 -14.21 -29.23
C LEU A 80 -5.45 -13.76 -29.26
N VAL A 81 -5.75 -12.61 -29.87
CA VAL A 81 -7.12 -12.05 -29.93
C VAL A 81 -8.05 -12.99 -30.70
N HIS A 82 -7.55 -13.53 -31.82
CA HIS A 82 -8.34 -14.33 -32.74
C HIS A 82 -8.14 -15.86 -32.54
N LEU A 83 -7.33 -16.30 -31.57
CA LEU A 83 -7.16 -17.72 -31.30
C LEU A 83 -8.49 -18.39 -30.89
N PRO A 84 -8.77 -19.62 -31.39
CA PRO A 84 -9.88 -20.42 -30.90
C PRO A 84 -9.77 -20.66 -29.37
N LYS A 85 -10.91 -20.84 -28.70
CA LYS A 85 -10.98 -21.00 -27.24
C LYS A 85 -10.11 -22.16 -26.71
N LYS A 86 -10.02 -23.27 -27.46
CA LYS A 86 -9.16 -24.41 -27.13
C LYS A 86 -7.66 -24.09 -27.23
N GLU A 87 -7.27 -23.21 -28.15
CA GLU A 87 -5.86 -22.84 -28.33
C GLU A 87 -5.41 -21.82 -27.29
N ILE A 88 -6.24 -20.82 -26.96
CA ILE A 88 -5.88 -19.89 -25.87
C ILE A 88 -5.79 -20.59 -24.50
N GLN A 89 -6.56 -21.67 -24.28
CA GLN A 89 -6.43 -22.50 -23.08
C GLN A 89 -5.06 -23.17 -22.95
N LYS A 90 -4.43 -23.53 -24.10
CA LYS A 90 -3.06 -24.10 -24.11
C LYS A 90 -1.99 -23.05 -23.80
N VAL A 91 -2.27 -21.78 -24.08
CA VAL A 91 -1.37 -20.65 -23.77
C VAL A 91 -1.44 -20.30 -22.28
N ARG A 92 -2.65 -20.26 -21.70
CA ARG A 92 -2.89 -19.91 -20.31
C ARG A 92 -2.21 -20.89 -19.37
N GLY A 93 -1.40 -20.37 -18.44
CA GLY A 93 -0.69 -21.11 -17.41
C GLY A 93 0.52 -21.89 -17.91
N ARG A 94 0.53 -22.36 -19.18
CA ARG A 94 1.66 -23.13 -19.75
C ARG A 94 2.70 -22.27 -20.43
N MET A 95 2.28 -21.24 -21.18
CA MET A 95 3.19 -20.37 -21.91
C MET A 95 3.20 -18.96 -21.34
N ILE A 96 2.02 -18.45 -20.96
CA ILE A 96 1.85 -17.18 -20.25
C ILE A 96 1.11 -17.50 -18.95
N SER A 97 1.74 -17.24 -17.81
CA SER A 97 1.15 -17.38 -16.49
C SER A 97 0.94 -16.04 -15.83
N MET A 98 0.07 -15.99 -14.82
CA MET A 98 -0.27 -14.74 -14.14
C MET A 98 -0.32 -14.90 -12.63
N ILE A 99 0.28 -13.96 -11.93
CA ILE A 99 0.12 -13.73 -10.50
C ILE A 99 -0.92 -12.62 -10.36
N PHE A 100 -2.02 -12.90 -9.67
CA PHE A 100 -3.11 -11.95 -9.44
C PHE A 100 -2.84 -11.04 -8.24
N GLN A 101 -3.48 -9.87 -8.22
CA GLN A 101 -3.26 -8.79 -7.25
C GLN A 101 -3.44 -9.21 -5.79
N GLU A 102 -4.45 -10.02 -5.47
CA GLU A 102 -4.78 -10.38 -4.09
C GLU A 102 -4.56 -11.87 -3.80
N PRO A 103 -3.54 -12.23 -2.99
CA PRO A 103 -3.32 -13.63 -2.60
C PRO A 103 -4.47 -14.25 -1.81
N GLY A 104 -5.22 -13.41 -1.07
CA GLY A 104 -6.32 -13.85 -0.23
C GLY A 104 -7.54 -14.35 -1.00
N THR A 105 -7.82 -13.75 -2.15
CA THR A 105 -8.95 -14.10 -3.03
C THR A 105 -8.54 -15.11 -4.11
N SER A 106 -7.26 -15.15 -4.46
CA SER A 106 -6.72 -16.04 -5.50
C SER A 106 -6.52 -17.47 -5.04
N LEU A 107 -6.18 -17.67 -3.75
CA LEU A 107 -6.06 -19.01 -3.16
C LEU A 107 -7.42 -19.46 -2.58
N ASN A 108 -7.84 -20.67 -2.95
CA ASN A 108 -9.06 -21.25 -2.44
C ASN A 108 -8.89 -21.66 -0.95
N PRO A 109 -9.66 -21.07 -0.01
CA PRO A 109 -9.47 -21.25 1.43
C PRO A 109 -9.77 -22.67 1.94
N VAL A 110 -10.48 -23.49 1.17
CA VAL A 110 -10.87 -24.86 1.57
C VAL A 110 -9.94 -25.95 1.03
N PHE A 111 -8.94 -25.59 0.21
CA PHE A 111 -7.92 -26.52 -0.28
C PHE A 111 -6.56 -26.20 0.36
N THR A 112 -5.77 -27.26 0.59
CA THR A 112 -4.39 -27.10 1.08
C THR A 112 -3.49 -26.54 -0.02
N VAL A 113 -2.33 -26.02 0.38
CA VAL A 113 -1.31 -25.53 -0.55
C VAL A 113 -0.90 -26.63 -1.53
N ALA A 114 -0.67 -27.87 -1.05
CA ALA A 114 -0.29 -28.98 -1.92
C ALA A 114 -1.37 -29.32 -2.97
N GLN A 115 -2.64 -29.21 -2.61
CA GLN A 115 -3.73 -29.46 -3.56
C GLN A 115 -3.73 -28.42 -4.68
N GLN A 116 -3.56 -27.15 -4.36
CA GLN A 116 -3.63 -26.05 -5.34
C GLN A 116 -2.38 -26.01 -6.25
N VAL A 117 -1.17 -26.17 -5.70
CA VAL A 117 0.05 -26.28 -6.51
C VAL A 117 0.03 -27.55 -7.35
N GLY A 118 -0.40 -28.69 -6.76
CA GLY A 118 -0.51 -29.97 -7.46
C GLY A 118 -1.54 -29.95 -8.60
N GLU A 119 -2.64 -29.22 -8.47
CA GLU A 119 -3.62 -29.02 -9.53
C GLU A 119 -2.98 -28.32 -10.75
N ALA A 120 -2.24 -27.24 -10.52
CA ALA A 120 -1.55 -26.52 -11.60
C ALA A 120 -0.50 -27.41 -12.31
N ILE A 121 0.26 -28.22 -11.56
CA ILE A 121 1.21 -29.19 -12.12
C ILE A 121 0.49 -30.22 -13.00
N LYS A 122 -0.65 -30.75 -12.55
CA LYS A 122 -1.45 -31.72 -13.33
C LYS A 122 -2.00 -31.12 -14.62
N LEU A 123 -2.46 -29.87 -14.58
CA LEU A 123 -2.88 -29.13 -15.77
C LEU A 123 -1.71 -28.92 -16.74
N GLY A 124 -0.47 -28.87 -16.25
CA GLY A 124 0.77 -28.88 -17.02
C GLY A 124 1.07 -30.18 -17.74
N GLY A 125 0.41 -31.32 -17.37
CA GLY A 125 0.53 -32.61 -18.02
C GLY A 125 1.19 -33.71 -17.16
N GLU A 126 1.65 -33.41 -15.93
CA GLU A 126 2.15 -34.44 -15.02
C GLU A 126 1.01 -34.97 -14.15
N HIS A 127 0.75 -36.27 -14.23
CA HIS A 127 -0.37 -36.91 -13.53
C HIS A 127 0.05 -37.93 -12.45
N SER A 128 1.34 -38.27 -12.38
CA SER A 128 1.83 -39.16 -11.33
C SER A 128 1.76 -38.50 -9.95
N PRO A 129 1.02 -39.06 -8.98
CA PRO A 129 0.88 -38.47 -7.64
C PRO A 129 2.24 -38.23 -6.96
N THR A 130 3.19 -39.14 -7.10
CA THR A 130 4.53 -39.03 -6.53
C THR A 130 5.29 -37.88 -7.15
N LYS A 131 5.34 -37.78 -8.48
CA LYS A 131 6.02 -36.69 -9.20
C LYS A 131 5.35 -35.32 -8.94
N VAL A 132 4.01 -35.27 -8.87
CA VAL A 132 3.29 -34.04 -8.49
C VAL A 132 3.70 -33.59 -7.11
N ARG A 133 3.80 -34.49 -6.12
CA ARG A 133 4.26 -34.19 -4.78
C ARG A 133 5.71 -33.68 -4.76
N GLU A 134 6.61 -34.39 -5.44
CA GLU A 134 8.03 -34.00 -5.54
C GLU A 134 8.19 -32.63 -6.19
N LYS A 135 7.52 -32.37 -7.33
CA LYS A 135 7.56 -31.09 -8.02
C LYS A 135 6.94 -29.97 -7.15
N THR A 136 5.87 -30.26 -6.40
CA THR A 136 5.29 -29.31 -5.44
C THR A 136 6.31 -28.91 -4.37
N LEU A 137 6.99 -29.89 -3.79
CA LEU A 137 8.03 -29.65 -2.78
C LEU A 137 9.16 -28.80 -3.34
N GLN A 138 9.66 -29.16 -4.52
CA GLN A 138 10.72 -28.43 -5.22
C GLN A 138 10.33 -26.97 -5.49
N LEU A 139 9.13 -26.71 -6.03
CA LEU A 139 8.64 -25.35 -6.31
C LEU A 139 8.54 -24.53 -5.03
N LEU A 140 8.04 -25.11 -3.92
CA LEU A 140 7.96 -24.39 -2.64
C LEU A 140 9.35 -24.08 -2.07
N GLN A 141 10.33 -24.94 -2.27
CA GLN A 141 11.73 -24.68 -1.91
C GLN A 141 12.34 -23.57 -2.77
N GLU A 142 12.12 -23.61 -4.09
CA GLU A 142 12.60 -22.63 -5.06
C GLU A 142 12.09 -21.21 -4.77
N VAL A 143 10.82 -21.09 -4.37
CA VAL A 143 10.26 -19.78 -3.96
C VAL A 143 10.64 -19.40 -2.52
N GLY A 144 11.52 -20.16 -1.85
CA GLY A 144 12.08 -19.82 -0.54
C GLY A 144 11.14 -20.03 0.64
N ILE A 145 10.25 -21.01 0.58
CA ILE A 145 9.47 -21.46 1.74
C ILE A 145 10.40 -22.27 2.66
N ARG A 146 10.59 -21.83 3.92
CA ARG A 146 11.55 -22.45 4.88
C ARG A 146 11.16 -23.86 5.34
N ASP A 147 9.87 -24.14 5.49
CA ASP A 147 9.33 -25.44 5.92
C ASP A 147 8.25 -25.87 4.92
N PRO A 148 8.67 -26.33 3.72
CA PRO A 148 7.75 -26.61 2.63
C PRO A 148 6.85 -27.81 2.91
N GLU A 149 7.30 -28.83 3.63
CA GLU A 149 6.47 -29.99 3.97
C GLU A 149 5.29 -29.60 4.87
N ARG A 150 5.54 -28.80 5.90
CA ARG A 150 4.47 -28.27 6.76
C ARG A 150 3.52 -27.40 5.97
N ILE A 151 4.05 -26.52 5.12
CA ILE A 151 3.23 -25.59 4.33
C ILE A 151 2.40 -26.33 3.30
N MET A 152 2.87 -27.41 2.70
CA MET A 152 2.06 -28.28 1.82
C MET A 152 0.76 -28.72 2.46
N GLY A 153 0.79 -29.08 3.74
CA GLY A 153 -0.39 -29.51 4.51
C GLY A 153 -1.25 -28.36 5.04
N SER A 154 -0.80 -27.11 4.91
CA SER A 154 -1.50 -25.94 5.47
C SER A 154 -2.57 -25.41 4.52
N TYR A 155 -3.60 -24.77 5.10
CA TYR A 155 -4.59 -23.99 4.36
C TYR A 155 -4.16 -22.53 4.23
N PRO A 156 -4.66 -21.78 3.25
CA PRO A 156 -4.29 -20.38 3.03
C PRO A 156 -4.42 -19.47 4.27
N HIS A 157 -5.42 -19.70 5.11
CA HIS A 157 -5.62 -18.92 6.34
C HIS A 157 -4.59 -19.22 7.46
N GLN A 158 -3.78 -20.27 7.32
CA GLN A 158 -2.75 -20.68 8.28
C GLN A 158 -1.35 -20.19 7.93
N VAL A 159 -1.19 -19.51 6.80
CA VAL A 159 0.09 -18.99 6.30
C VAL A 159 0.08 -17.46 6.22
N SER A 160 1.26 -16.84 6.37
CA SER A 160 1.41 -15.38 6.32
C SER A 160 1.17 -14.82 4.90
N GLY A 161 0.96 -13.49 4.79
CA GLY A 161 0.80 -12.80 3.49
C GLY A 161 1.95 -13.08 2.53
N GLY A 162 3.19 -12.94 2.98
CA GLY A 162 4.37 -13.24 2.16
C GLY A 162 4.50 -14.72 1.78
N GLN A 163 4.07 -15.65 2.65
CA GLN A 163 4.02 -17.08 2.31
C GLN A 163 2.94 -17.37 1.27
N LYS A 164 1.75 -16.76 1.37
CA LYS A 164 0.70 -16.86 0.34
C LYS A 164 1.21 -16.38 -1.01
N GLN A 165 1.92 -15.25 -1.03
CA GLN A 165 2.51 -14.70 -2.25
C GLN A 165 3.52 -15.66 -2.88
N ARG A 166 4.41 -16.25 -2.08
CA ARG A 166 5.36 -17.26 -2.56
C ARG A 166 4.66 -18.53 -3.10
N VAL A 167 3.56 -18.96 -2.49
CA VAL A 167 2.72 -20.05 -2.99
C VAL A 167 2.10 -19.69 -4.33
N MET A 168 1.58 -18.47 -4.52
CA MET A 168 1.06 -18.01 -5.81
C MET A 168 2.13 -17.99 -6.89
N ILE A 169 3.34 -17.52 -6.55
CA ILE A 169 4.49 -17.59 -7.48
C ILE A 169 4.79 -19.05 -7.85
N ALA A 170 4.80 -19.99 -6.89
CA ALA A 170 5.01 -21.41 -7.14
C ALA A 170 3.93 -21.99 -8.09
N ILE A 171 2.66 -21.61 -7.90
CA ILE A 171 1.56 -22.00 -8.80
C ILE A 171 1.81 -21.44 -10.21
N ALA A 172 2.15 -20.16 -10.32
CA ALA A 172 2.39 -19.52 -11.61
C ALA A 172 3.58 -20.13 -12.37
N LEU A 173 4.60 -20.62 -11.67
CA LEU A 173 5.79 -21.24 -12.25
C LEU A 173 5.65 -22.74 -12.53
N SER A 174 4.56 -23.37 -12.12
CA SER A 174 4.39 -24.82 -12.16
C SER A 174 4.51 -25.47 -13.55
N CYS A 175 4.27 -24.68 -14.60
CA CYS A 175 4.30 -25.12 -16.00
C CYS A 175 5.46 -24.51 -16.80
N ASP A 176 6.45 -23.90 -16.17
CA ASP A 176 7.61 -23.27 -16.82
C ASP A 176 7.24 -22.27 -17.92
N PRO A 177 6.48 -21.21 -17.59
CA PRO A 177 5.98 -20.27 -18.58
C PRO A 177 7.10 -19.45 -19.24
N LYS A 178 6.87 -19.00 -20.48
CA LYS A 178 7.75 -18.08 -21.19
C LYS A 178 7.56 -16.63 -20.75
N ILE A 179 6.33 -16.28 -20.35
CA ILE A 179 5.99 -14.95 -19.81
C ILE A 179 5.28 -15.14 -18.47
N LEU A 180 5.73 -14.39 -17.48
CA LEU A 180 5.04 -14.19 -16.21
C LEU A 180 4.42 -12.81 -16.17
N ILE A 181 3.10 -12.71 -16.10
CA ILE A 181 2.39 -11.48 -15.81
C ILE A 181 2.25 -11.37 -14.29
N ALA A 182 2.81 -10.34 -13.69
CA ALA A 182 2.75 -10.09 -12.26
C ALA A 182 1.93 -8.82 -12.00
N ASP A 183 0.64 -9.01 -11.65
CA ASP A 183 -0.29 -7.90 -11.41
C ASP A 183 -0.26 -7.50 -9.95
N GLU A 184 0.45 -6.42 -9.65
CA GLU A 184 0.69 -5.87 -8.31
C GLU A 184 1.14 -6.95 -7.29
N PRO A 185 2.18 -7.73 -7.56
CA PRO A 185 2.52 -8.92 -6.75
C PRO A 185 3.07 -8.57 -5.36
N THR A 186 3.32 -7.32 -5.07
CA THR A 186 3.88 -6.85 -3.79
C THR A 186 2.92 -5.95 -3.01
N THR A 187 1.73 -5.68 -3.53
CA THR A 187 0.69 -4.89 -2.83
C THR A 187 0.30 -5.56 -1.52
N ALA A 188 0.13 -4.77 -0.46
CA ALA A 188 -0.17 -5.21 0.91
C ALA A 188 0.92 -6.08 1.59
N LEU A 189 2.15 -6.08 1.06
CA LEU A 189 3.31 -6.67 1.73
C LEU A 189 4.11 -5.56 2.44
N ASP A 190 4.77 -5.92 3.54
CA ASP A 190 5.74 -5.02 4.16
C ASP A 190 7.00 -4.88 3.29
N VAL A 191 7.77 -3.80 3.51
CA VAL A 191 8.90 -3.41 2.65
C VAL A 191 9.97 -4.51 2.57
N THR A 192 10.21 -5.25 3.65
CA THR A 192 11.21 -6.33 3.67
C THR A 192 10.76 -7.54 2.86
N VAL A 193 9.50 -7.95 2.99
CA VAL A 193 8.93 -9.04 2.18
C VAL A 193 8.82 -8.61 0.72
N GLN A 194 8.45 -7.36 0.43
CA GLN A 194 8.44 -6.80 -0.92
C GLN A 194 9.81 -6.93 -1.59
N ALA A 195 10.89 -6.46 -0.93
CA ALA A 195 12.25 -6.57 -1.46
C ALA A 195 12.62 -8.03 -1.75
N GLN A 196 12.30 -8.96 -0.84
CA GLN A 196 12.55 -10.40 -1.04
C GLN A 196 11.77 -11.00 -2.21
N ILE A 197 10.54 -10.55 -2.47
CA ILE A 197 9.75 -11.01 -3.63
C ILE A 197 10.31 -10.46 -4.93
N LEU A 198 10.76 -9.21 -4.96
CA LEU A 198 11.41 -8.62 -6.13
C LEU A 198 12.73 -9.34 -6.47
N ASP A 199 13.56 -9.63 -5.46
CA ASP A 199 14.79 -10.43 -5.63
C ASP A 199 14.50 -11.84 -6.15
N LEU A 200 13.46 -12.49 -5.59
CA LEU A 200 13.03 -13.80 -6.03
C LEU A 200 12.60 -13.78 -7.50
N LEU A 201 11.77 -12.81 -7.92
CA LEU A 201 11.29 -12.70 -9.29
C LEU A 201 12.45 -12.43 -10.28
N ARG A 202 13.42 -11.56 -9.90
CA ARG A 202 14.64 -11.34 -10.69
C ARG A 202 15.43 -12.64 -10.89
N LYS A 203 15.72 -13.34 -9.80
CA LYS A 203 16.42 -14.62 -9.81
C LYS A 203 15.72 -15.65 -10.72
N LEU A 204 14.42 -15.84 -10.54
CA LEU A 204 13.61 -16.78 -11.32
C LEU A 204 13.53 -16.40 -12.81
N ARG A 205 13.46 -15.10 -13.13
CA ARG A 205 13.53 -14.61 -14.51
C ARG A 205 14.83 -15.06 -15.19
N ASP A 206 15.96 -14.80 -14.51
CA ASP A 206 17.29 -15.06 -15.06
C ASP A 206 17.57 -16.58 -15.14
N GLU A 207 17.24 -17.36 -14.11
CA GLU A 207 17.44 -18.81 -14.09
C GLU A 207 16.56 -19.55 -15.11
N ARG A 208 15.32 -19.09 -15.33
CA ARG A 208 14.35 -19.75 -16.22
C ARG A 208 14.29 -19.11 -17.61
N GLN A 209 15.07 -18.05 -17.84
CA GLN A 209 15.07 -17.28 -19.11
C GLN A 209 13.65 -16.87 -19.53
N MET A 210 12.83 -16.45 -18.57
CA MET A 210 11.47 -15.99 -18.82
C MET A 210 11.40 -14.47 -18.88
N SER A 211 10.39 -13.92 -19.59
CA SER A 211 10.11 -12.49 -19.60
C SER A 211 9.04 -12.15 -18.55
N ILE A 212 9.08 -10.95 -18.01
CA ILE A 212 8.10 -10.51 -16.99
C ILE A 212 7.36 -9.26 -17.47
N LEU A 213 6.03 -9.29 -17.45
CA LEU A 213 5.19 -8.10 -17.49
C LEU A 213 4.81 -7.76 -16.05
N PHE A 214 5.46 -6.75 -15.49
CA PHE A 214 5.32 -6.38 -14.08
C PHE A 214 4.45 -5.14 -13.92
N ILE A 215 3.31 -5.26 -13.27
CA ILE A 215 2.36 -4.17 -13.04
C ILE A 215 2.49 -3.69 -11.60
N SER A 216 2.58 -2.38 -11.43
CA SER A 216 2.59 -1.71 -10.12
C SER A 216 1.98 -0.31 -10.22
N HIS A 217 1.55 0.23 -9.10
CA HIS A 217 1.21 1.66 -8.98
C HIS A 217 2.40 2.49 -8.44
N ASP A 218 3.52 1.84 -8.05
CA ASP A 218 4.70 2.49 -7.50
C ASP A 218 5.90 2.42 -8.45
N LEU A 219 6.33 3.59 -8.95
CA LEU A 219 7.52 3.73 -9.78
C LEU A 219 8.81 3.26 -9.09
N GLY A 220 8.92 3.39 -7.75
CA GLY A 220 10.08 2.91 -7.03
C GLY A 220 10.20 1.40 -7.06
N VAL A 221 9.08 0.68 -6.93
CA VAL A 221 9.05 -0.78 -7.12
C VAL A 221 9.44 -1.16 -8.54
N ILE A 222 8.92 -0.43 -9.53
CA ILE A 222 9.28 -0.62 -10.95
C ILE A 222 10.78 -0.42 -11.17
N SER A 223 11.38 0.61 -10.56
CA SER A 223 12.81 0.89 -10.71
C SER A 223 13.72 -0.25 -10.24
N GLU A 224 13.23 -1.08 -9.32
CA GLU A 224 13.97 -2.23 -8.79
C GLU A 224 14.02 -3.42 -9.77
N ILE A 225 12.96 -3.65 -10.56
CA ILE A 225 12.82 -4.89 -11.33
C ILE A 225 12.79 -4.69 -12.85
N ALA A 226 12.29 -3.56 -13.35
CA ALA A 226 12.03 -3.38 -14.77
C ALA A 226 13.28 -2.93 -15.57
N ASP A 227 13.29 -3.26 -16.85
CA ASP A 227 14.26 -2.79 -17.85
C ASP A 227 13.67 -1.59 -18.61
N HIS A 228 12.41 -1.72 -19.04
CA HIS A 228 11.62 -0.67 -19.67
C HIS A 228 10.34 -0.41 -18.88
N VAL A 229 9.82 0.80 -19.03
CA VAL A 229 8.59 1.24 -18.35
C VAL A 229 7.59 1.79 -19.36
N ALA A 230 6.34 1.42 -19.18
CA ALA A 230 5.19 2.04 -19.82
C ALA A 230 4.31 2.70 -18.75
N VAL A 231 4.13 4.01 -18.84
CA VAL A 231 3.28 4.79 -17.94
C VAL A 231 1.88 4.87 -18.51
N MET A 232 0.89 4.37 -17.78
CA MET A 232 -0.52 4.35 -18.19
C MET A 232 -1.34 5.40 -17.43
N TYR A 233 -2.13 6.15 -18.15
CA TYR A 233 -3.09 7.11 -17.61
C TYR A 233 -4.41 7.04 -18.36
N ARG A 234 -5.53 6.80 -17.65
CA ARG A 234 -6.89 6.75 -18.22
C ARG A 234 -7.00 5.89 -19.49
N GLY A 235 -6.49 4.68 -19.42
CA GLY A 235 -6.58 3.70 -20.51
C GLY A 235 -5.58 3.89 -21.63
N LYS A 236 -4.69 4.86 -21.57
CA LYS A 236 -3.67 5.16 -22.59
C LYS A 236 -2.26 5.00 -22.04
N VAL A 237 -1.32 4.60 -22.88
CA VAL A 237 0.11 4.71 -22.62
C VAL A 237 0.53 6.15 -22.94
N VAL A 238 0.97 6.88 -21.95
CA VAL A 238 1.34 8.31 -22.08
C VAL A 238 2.83 8.53 -22.21
N GLU A 239 3.64 7.60 -21.73
CA GLU A 239 5.10 7.65 -21.84
C GLU A 239 5.69 6.23 -21.78
N THR A 240 6.74 5.98 -22.58
CA THR A 240 7.52 4.74 -22.57
C THR A 240 9.00 5.06 -22.69
N GLY A 241 9.84 4.25 -22.05
CA GLY A 241 11.29 4.42 -22.11
C GLY A 241 12.02 3.40 -21.24
N SER A 242 13.36 3.46 -21.25
CA SER A 242 14.14 2.75 -20.24
C SER A 242 13.81 3.30 -18.85
N VAL A 243 13.97 2.47 -17.81
CA VAL A 243 13.77 2.95 -16.42
C VAL A 243 14.61 4.20 -16.17
N LEU A 244 15.87 4.20 -16.62
CA LEU A 244 16.79 5.33 -16.41
C LEU A 244 16.29 6.62 -17.09
N ASP A 245 15.78 6.52 -18.32
CA ASP A 245 15.25 7.69 -19.04
C ASP A 245 14.02 8.28 -18.36
N ILE A 246 13.08 7.43 -17.95
CA ILE A 246 11.84 7.83 -17.24
C ILE A 246 12.18 8.56 -15.93
N PHE A 247 13.19 8.10 -15.18
CA PHE A 247 13.60 8.75 -13.93
C PHE A 247 14.46 9.99 -14.13
N ARG A 248 15.34 10.00 -15.15
CA ARG A 248 16.27 11.12 -15.42
C ARG A 248 15.59 12.28 -16.13
N ASN A 249 14.73 11.99 -17.09
CA ASN A 249 14.12 13.00 -17.98
C ASN A 249 12.67 12.66 -18.35
N PRO A 250 11.74 12.62 -17.35
CA PRO A 250 10.33 12.39 -17.62
C PRO A 250 9.77 13.49 -18.52
N LYS A 251 9.08 13.11 -19.57
CA LYS A 251 8.53 14.05 -20.56
C LYS A 251 7.08 14.41 -20.25
N HIS A 252 6.27 13.41 -19.97
CA HIS A 252 4.84 13.62 -19.75
C HIS A 252 4.57 14.21 -18.34
N PRO A 253 3.70 15.23 -18.20
CA PRO A 253 3.44 15.87 -16.91
C PRO A 253 2.89 14.90 -15.85
N TYR A 254 2.14 13.89 -16.25
CA TYR A 254 1.69 12.83 -15.35
C TYR A 254 2.86 12.03 -14.74
N THR A 255 3.85 11.66 -15.56
CA THR A 255 5.06 10.96 -15.10
C THR A 255 5.86 11.82 -14.12
N LYS A 256 6.03 13.12 -14.44
CA LYS A 256 6.66 14.11 -13.54
C LYS A 256 5.95 14.15 -12.20
N GLY A 257 4.62 14.21 -12.22
CA GLY A 257 3.77 14.21 -11.03
C GLY A 257 3.92 12.92 -10.20
N LEU A 258 3.87 11.75 -10.83
CA LEU A 258 4.04 10.46 -10.13
C LEU A 258 5.39 10.34 -9.41
N LEU A 259 6.47 10.78 -10.07
CA LEU A 259 7.82 10.79 -9.48
C LEU A 259 7.94 11.77 -8.32
N ALA A 260 7.22 12.90 -8.36
CA ALA A 260 7.25 13.94 -7.35
C ALA A 260 6.35 13.67 -6.13
N CYS A 261 5.31 12.83 -6.29
CA CYS A 261 4.36 12.50 -5.22
C CYS A 261 4.95 11.65 -4.09
N ARG A 262 6.09 10.97 -4.34
CA ARG A 262 6.70 10.08 -3.35
C ARG A 262 7.40 10.86 -2.23
N PRO A 263 7.20 10.47 -0.96
CA PRO A 263 8.02 11.00 0.12
C PRO A 263 9.49 10.66 -0.14
N ARG A 264 10.31 11.67 -0.47
CA ARG A 264 11.75 11.46 -0.65
C ARG A 264 12.42 11.27 0.70
N LEU A 265 13.23 10.23 0.80
CA LEU A 265 13.95 9.90 2.03
C LEU A 265 15.07 10.92 2.35
N ALA A 266 15.67 11.51 1.31
CA ALA A 266 16.66 12.57 1.44
C ALA A 266 16.00 13.94 1.22
N GLY A 267 15.49 14.57 2.28
CA GLY A 267 14.95 15.93 2.21
C GLY A 267 13.96 16.23 3.36
N ASP A 268 13.93 17.49 3.78
CA ASP A 268 13.00 17.99 4.80
C ASP A 268 11.78 18.64 4.15
N THR A 269 11.23 18.01 3.10
CA THR A 269 10.00 18.50 2.47
C THR A 269 8.84 18.35 3.44
N ARG A 270 8.23 19.46 3.80
CA ARG A 270 7.09 19.49 4.74
C ARG A 270 5.76 19.20 4.05
N ARG A 271 5.72 19.28 2.73
CA ARG A 271 4.56 19.00 1.89
C ARG A 271 4.97 18.27 0.62
N LEU A 272 4.18 17.31 0.19
CA LEU A 272 4.41 16.56 -1.04
C LEU A 272 3.81 17.32 -2.23
N LEU A 273 4.51 17.29 -3.36
CA LEU A 273 3.93 17.63 -4.64
C LEU A 273 2.88 16.58 -5.03
N THR A 274 1.89 16.99 -5.79
CA THR A 274 0.83 16.10 -6.29
C THR A 274 0.77 16.18 -7.81
N VAL A 275 0.12 15.22 -8.46
CA VAL A 275 -0.07 15.23 -9.92
C VAL A 275 -0.75 16.51 -10.39
N SER A 276 -1.66 17.07 -9.61
CA SER A 276 -2.36 18.33 -9.92
C SER A 276 -1.47 19.58 -9.93
N ASP A 277 -0.26 19.49 -9.34
CA ASP A 277 0.74 20.57 -9.44
C ASP A 277 1.41 20.61 -10.82
N PHE A 278 1.45 19.47 -11.54
CA PHE A 278 2.09 19.33 -12.85
C PHE A 278 1.12 19.37 -14.02
N MET A 279 -0.15 19.05 -13.81
CA MET A 279 -1.13 19.03 -14.89
C MET A 279 -2.53 19.39 -14.44
N GLU A 280 -3.32 19.90 -15.41
CA GLU A 280 -4.77 20.08 -15.30
C GLU A 280 -5.47 19.24 -16.36
N VAL A 281 -6.59 18.65 -15.99
CA VAL A 281 -7.40 17.84 -16.89
C VAL A 281 -8.68 18.57 -17.20
N ARG A 282 -8.88 19.00 -18.45
CA ARG A 282 -10.12 19.61 -18.91
C ARG A 282 -10.92 18.63 -19.77
N LYS A 283 -12.20 18.52 -19.47
CA LYS A 283 -13.15 17.82 -20.34
C LYS A 283 -13.65 18.76 -21.42
N ASN A 284 -13.48 18.36 -22.68
CA ASN A 284 -14.00 19.09 -23.83
C ASN A 284 -14.91 18.13 -24.63
N GLY A 285 -16.19 18.03 -24.23
CA GLY A 285 -17.10 16.98 -24.71
C GLY A 285 -16.61 15.58 -24.31
N ASP A 286 -16.43 14.69 -25.28
CA ASP A 286 -15.90 13.33 -25.08
C ASP A 286 -14.36 13.29 -25.06
N SER A 287 -13.69 14.39 -25.38
CA SER A 287 -12.23 14.48 -25.36
C SER A 287 -11.71 14.98 -24.01
N ILE A 288 -10.55 14.47 -23.63
CA ILE A 288 -9.82 14.88 -22.44
C ILE A 288 -8.55 15.59 -22.91
N GLU A 289 -8.43 16.85 -22.54
CA GLU A 289 -7.22 17.64 -22.77
C GLU A 289 -6.38 17.68 -21.49
N ILE A 290 -5.10 17.35 -21.63
CA ILE A 290 -4.13 17.43 -20.53
C ILE A 290 -3.30 18.69 -20.76
N ILE A 291 -3.40 19.64 -19.84
CA ILE A 291 -2.65 20.89 -19.85
C ILE A 291 -1.50 20.76 -18.88
N GLU A 292 -0.26 20.84 -19.38
CA GLU A 292 0.93 20.85 -18.51
C GLU A 292 1.01 22.16 -17.73
N LYS A 293 1.29 22.04 -16.44
CA LYS A 293 1.57 23.16 -15.53
C LYS A 293 3.06 23.20 -15.22
N GLN A 294 3.66 24.37 -15.32
CA GLN A 294 4.98 24.57 -14.74
C GLN A 294 4.86 24.81 -13.25
N VAL A 295 5.58 24.02 -12.44
CA VAL A 295 5.63 24.24 -10.99
C VAL A 295 6.57 25.43 -10.73
N PRO A 296 6.08 26.60 -10.31
CA PRO A 296 6.95 27.74 -10.07
C PRO A 296 7.97 27.46 -8.96
N ALA A 297 9.18 28.05 -9.07
CA ALA A 297 10.19 27.95 -8.02
C ALA A 297 9.69 28.46 -6.66
N THR A 298 8.82 29.48 -6.69
CA THR A 298 8.11 30.01 -5.52
C THR A 298 7.23 28.95 -4.85
N ARG A 299 6.54 28.10 -5.64
CA ARG A 299 5.74 26.98 -5.13
C ARG A 299 6.60 25.91 -4.48
N LEU A 300 7.75 25.58 -5.07
CA LEU A 300 8.71 24.66 -4.46
C LEU A 300 9.25 25.21 -3.13
N ALA A 301 9.58 26.50 -3.08
CA ALA A 301 10.01 27.16 -1.85
C ALA A 301 8.90 27.20 -0.79
N GLU A 302 7.65 27.47 -1.19
CA GLU A 302 6.50 27.41 -0.30
C GLU A 302 6.28 26.01 0.29
N LEU A 303 6.40 24.96 -0.54
CA LEU A 303 6.26 23.57 -0.08
C LEU A 303 7.37 23.17 0.89
N GLN A 304 8.57 23.74 0.74
CA GLN A 304 9.67 23.54 1.67
C GLN A 304 9.50 24.34 2.97
N SER A 305 8.88 25.53 2.91
CA SER A 305 8.70 26.44 4.06
C SER A 305 7.36 26.30 4.78
N ARG A 306 6.30 25.79 4.11
CA ARG A 306 4.97 25.57 4.72
C ARG A 306 4.95 24.30 5.57
N GLY A 307 4.50 24.46 6.80
CA GLY A 307 4.31 23.40 7.77
C GLY A 307 5.05 23.71 9.07
N ARG A 308 4.52 23.20 10.17
CA ARG A 308 5.15 23.37 11.49
C ARG A 308 6.51 22.66 11.53
N GLU A 309 7.42 23.19 12.32
CA GLU A 309 8.65 22.49 12.70
C GLU A 309 8.31 21.21 13.46
N ARG A 310 9.19 20.21 13.37
CA ARG A 310 9.02 18.98 14.12
C ARG A 310 9.02 19.26 15.61
N LEU A 311 8.01 18.74 16.30
CA LEU A 311 7.85 18.88 17.74
C LEU A 311 8.42 17.64 18.44
N LEU A 312 9.66 17.75 18.91
CA LEU A 312 10.33 16.66 19.61
C LEU A 312 9.90 16.57 21.08
N SER A 313 9.98 15.38 21.65
CA SER A 313 9.76 15.17 23.09
C SER A 313 10.71 16.02 23.95
N PRO A 314 10.41 16.27 25.24
CA PRO A 314 11.27 17.06 26.12
C PRO A 314 12.73 16.59 26.09
N ARG A 315 13.68 17.52 26.11
CA ARG A 315 15.12 17.21 26.04
C ARG A 315 15.55 16.28 27.17
N GLY A 316 15.06 16.53 28.38
CA GLY A 316 15.37 15.71 29.55
C GLY A 316 14.86 14.27 29.43
N GLU A 317 13.70 14.06 28.79
CA GLU A 317 13.16 12.72 28.49
C GLU A 317 14.07 11.98 27.50
N LEU A 318 14.40 12.63 26.36
CA LEU A 318 15.26 12.05 25.33
C LEU A 318 16.66 11.71 25.88
N THR A 319 17.24 12.59 26.69
CA THR A 319 18.55 12.37 27.33
C THR A 319 18.51 11.18 28.27
N LYS A 320 17.45 11.03 29.11
CA LYS A 320 17.28 9.87 30.00
C LYS A 320 17.16 8.55 29.25
N LEU A 321 16.60 8.58 28.04
CA LEU A 321 16.51 7.42 27.16
C LEU A 321 17.81 7.16 26.37
N GLY A 322 18.85 7.98 26.56
CA GLY A 322 20.13 7.87 25.85
C GLY A 322 20.06 8.24 24.36
N ILE A 323 19.05 9.02 23.99
CA ILE A 323 18.80 9.40 22.59
C ILE A 323 19.68 10.59 22.23
N THR A 324 20.41 10.48 21.11
CA THR A 324 21.20 11.59 20.54
C THR A 324 20.27 12.70 20.08
N LEU A 325 20.49 13.91 20.57
CA LEU A 325 19.71 15.08 20.18
C LEU A 325 20.20 15.60 18.84
N PRO A 326 19.28 16.04 17.93
CA PRO A 326 19.67 16.61 16.65
C PRO A 326 20.46 17.92 16.85
N ALA A 327 21.48 18.13 16.01
CA ALA A 327 22.33 19.33 16.05
C ALA A 327 21.62 20.60 15.51
N SER A 328 20.43 20.49 14.94
CA SER A 328 19.67 21.59 14.30
C SER A 328 18.64 22.20 15.25
N ASN A 329 18.10 23.37 14.88
CA ASN A 329 17.05 24.13 15.60
C ASN A 329 15.71 23.38 15.63
N ALA A 330 15.66 22.22 16.30
CA ALA A 330 14.43 21.49 16.51
C ALA A 330 13.63 22.12 17.65
N THR A 331 12.31 22.21 17.50
CA THR A 331 11.39 22.63 18.56
C THR A 331 11.15 21.47 19.50
N PHE A 332 11.38 21.69 20.81
CA PHE A 332 11.15 20.68 21.84
C PHE A 332 9.91 21.05 22.66
N VAL A 333 9.20 20.04 23.09
CA VAL A 333 8.13 20.18 24.07
C VAL A 333 8.75 20.70 25.38
N PRO A 334 8.12 21.68 26.08
CA PRO A 334 8.57 22.17 27.39
C PRO A 334 8.69 21.02 28.42
N GLU A 335 9.68 21.11 29.31
CA GLU A 335 9.95 20.08 30.32
C GLU A 335 8.80 19.87 31.33
N ASP A 336 8.01 20.90 31.57
CA ASP A 336 6.86 20.90 32.47
C ASP A 336 5.55 20.45 31.80
N GLN A 337 5.54 20.27 30.48
CA GLN A 337 4.35 19.83 29.76
C GLN A 337 4.11 18.32 29.97
N SER A 338 2.95 17.98 30.50
CA SER A 338 2.52 16.58 30.63
C SER A 338 2.12 16.00 29.27
N PRO A 339 2.44 14.70 29.02
CA PRO A 339 1.98 14.03 27.80
C PRO A 339 0.46 13.93 27.75
N ILE A 340 -0.11 14.11 26.55
CA ILE A 340 -1.55 13.89 26.32
C ILE A 340 -1.89 12.40 26.40
N LEU A 341 -0.96 11.53 25.95
CA LEU A 341 -1.07 10.07 26.06
C LEU A 341 0.23 9.52 26.66
N ARG A 342 0.08 8.71 27.71
CA ARG A 342 1.17 7.94 28.31
C ARG A 342 0.82 6.46 28.29
N VAL A 343 1.70 5.66 27.75
CA VAL A 343 1.61 4.20 27.70
C VAL A 343 2.79 3.63 28.49
N GLU A 344 2.50 2.76 29.46
CA GLU A 344 3.52 2.16 30.33
C GLU A 344 3.36 0.64 30.36
N ASN A 345 4.42 -0.09 29.96
CA ASN A 345 4.52 -1.55 29.99
C ASN A 345 3.28 -2.27 29.44
N LEU A 346 2.75 -1.77 28.31
CA LEU A 346 1.55 -2.33 27.68
C LEU A 346 1.82 -3.73 27.15
N GLU A 347 0.99 -4.70 27.58
CA GLU A 347 1.03 -6.08 27.10
C GLU A 347 -0.33 -6.52 26.57
N VAL A 348 -0.30 -7.21 25.42
CA VAL A 348 -1.48 -7.84 24.81
C VAL A 348 -1.10 -9.23 24.34
N HIS A 349 -1.67 -10.24 25.00
CA HIS A 349 -1.42 -11.65 24.71
C HIS A 349 -2.71 -12.31 24.21
N PHE A 350 -2.61 -13.05 23.10
CA PHE A 350 -3.72 -13.81 22.53
C PHE A 350 -3.51 -15.31 22.78
N PRO A 351 -4.46 -16.00 23.43
CA PRO A 351 -4.33 -17.44 23.69
C PRO A 351 -4.47 -18.27 22.42
N ILE A 352 -3.53 -19.19 22.18
CA ILE A 352 -3.61 -20.20 21.14
C ILE A 352 -4.45 -21.36 21.65
N LYS A 353 -5.66 -21.57 21.10
CA LYS A 353 -6.58 -22.65 21.46
C LYS A 353 -6.48 -23.78 20.45
N LYS A 354 -6.29 -25.03 20.90
CA LYS A 354 -6.29 -26.25 20.06
C LYS A 354 -7.28 -27.30 20.54
N GLY A 355 -7.71 -28.15 19.60
CA GLY A 355 -8.61 -29.28 19.84
C GLY A 355 -10.08 -28.89 20.00
N VAL A 356 -10.95 -29.93 20.05
CA VAL A 356 -12.42 -29.79 20.16
C VAL A 356 -12.82 -29.04 21.45
N PHE A 357 -12.06 -29.23 22.52
CA PHE A 357 -12.28 -28.56 23.81
C PHE A 357 -11.64 -27.19 23.92
N ARG A 358 -11.09 -26.61 22.84
CA ARG A 358 -10.45 -25.27 22.79
C ARG A 358 -9.48 -25.00 23.96
N ARG A 359 -8.68 -26.01 24.34
CA ARG A 359 -7.66 -25.85 25.42
C ARG A 359 -6.57 -24.89 24.94
N THR A 360 -6.18 -23.96 25.85
CA THR A 360 -5.05 -23.07 25.60
C THR A 360 -3.76 -23.87 25.62
N VAL A 361 -3.02 -23.89 24.50
CA VAL A 361 -1.77 -24.61 24.31
C VAL A 361 -0.56 -23.69 24.21
N GLY A 362 -0.79 -22.38 24.24
CA GLY A 362 0.25 -21.34 24.17
C GLY A 362 -0.39 -19.97 24.04
N GLU A 363 0.43 -18.94 23.93
CA GLU A 363 0.00 -17.56 23.71
C GLU A 363 0.86 -16.87 22.66
N VAL A 364 0.28 -15.92 21.93
CA VAL A 364 0.98 -14.98 21.04
C VAL A 364 1.09 -13.66 21.78
N LYS A 365 2.31 -13.25 22.13
CA LYS A 365 2.60 -11.94 22.72
C LYS A 365 2.64 -10.88 21.63
N ALA A 366 1.46 -10.39 21.22
CA ALA A 366 1.34 -9.42 20.14
C ALA A 366 1.89 -8.04 20.52
N VAL A 367 1.78 -7.65 21.79
CA VAL A 367 2.44 -6.49 22.42
C VAL A 367 3.07 -6.95 23.72
N ASN A 368 4.33 -6.60 23.95
CA ASN A 368 5.13 -7.17 25.02
C ASN A 368 5.99 -6.08 25.70
N GLY A 369 5.40 -5.34 26.63
CA GLY A 369 6.07 -4.32 27.43
C GLY A 369 6.36 -3.01 26.67
N VAL A 370 5.39 -2.51 25.89
CA VAL A 370 5.53 -1.28 25.12
C VAL A 370 5.29 -0.06 26.01
N SER A 371 6.23 0.91 25.98
CA SER A 371 6.14 2.17 26.73
C SER A 371 6.54 3.35 25.86
N PHE A 372 5.74 4.43 25.86
CA PHE A 372 6.04 5.69 25.20
C PHE A 372 5.11 6.81 25.67
N ASN A 373 5.52 8.05 25.41
CA ASN A 373 4.72 9.26 25.60
C ASN A 373 4.41 9.92 24.25
N VAL A 374 3.25 10.58 24.17
CA VAL A 374 2.88 11.46 23.05
C VAL A 374 2.42 12.79 23.63
N TYR A 375 2.90 13.88 23.05
CA TYR A 375 2.60 15.23 23.50
C TYR A 375 1.59 15.91 22.57
N LYS A 376 0.85 16.89 23.10
CA LYS A 376 -0.17 17.61 22.33
C LYS A 376 0.42 18.25 21.07
N GLY A 377 -0.24 18.03 19.94
CA GLY A 377 0.21 18.51 18.64
C GLY A 377 1.32 17.67 17.99
N GLN A 378 1.91 16.68 18.68
CA GLN A 378 2.97 15.83 18.18
C GLN A 378 2.42 14.69 17.31
N THR A 379 3.22 14.22 16.34
CA THR A 379 2.96 12.96 15.62
C THR A 379 4.00 11.92 16.04
N LEU A 380 3.54 10.83 16.65
CA LEU A 380 4.35 9.64 16.90
C LEU A 380 4.14 8.64 15.76
N GLY A 381 5.19 8.34 15.01
CA GLY A 381 5.20 7.27 14.00
C GLY A 381 5.45 5.91 14.64
N LEU A 382 4.64 4.92 14.31
CA LEU A 382 4.81 3.54 14.74
C LEU A 382 5.06 2.66 13.52
N VAL A 383 6.29 2.17 13.35
CA VAL A 383 6.75 1.46 12.15
C VAL A 383 7.30 0.07 12.47
N GLY A 384 7.27 -0.83 11.50
CA GLY A 384 7.80 -2.20 11.59
C GLY A 384 7.08 -3.13 10.63
N GLU A 385 7.52 -4.37 10.52
CA GLU A 385 6.93 -5.39 9.65
C GLU A 385 5.49 -5.74 10.00
N SER A 386 4.77 -6.35 9.05
CA SER A 386 3.40 -6.83 9.30
C SER A 386 3.40 -7.87 10.42
N GLY A 387 2.43 -7.73 11.34
CA GLY A 387 2.32 -8.64 12.50
C GLY A 387 3.25 -8.34 13.68
N CYS A 388 4.08 -7.28 13.65
CA CYS A 388 4.95 -6.91 14.79
C CYS A 388 4.21 -6.26 15.96
N GLY A 389 2.89 -6.01 15.87
CA GLY A 389 2.06 -5.53 16.98
C GLY A 389 1.56 -4.08 16.86
N LYS A 390 1.88 -3.31 15.81
CA LYS A 390 1.49 -1.90 15.63
C LYS A 390 -0.02 -1.65 15.77
N THR A 391 -0.80 -2.27 14.89
CA THR A 391 -2.27 -2.20 14.91
C THR A 391 -2.86 -2.67 16.23
N THR A 392 -2.27 -3.73 16.82
CA THR A 392 -2.70 -4.24 18.15
C THR A 392 -2.45 -3.20 19.23
N THR A 393 -1.31 -2.50 19.20
CA THR A 393 -0.99 -1.41 20.13
C THR A 393 -2.01 -0.28 20.01
N GLY A 394 -2.30 0.20 18.80
CA GLY A 394 -3.31 1.24 18.57
C GLY A 394 -4.71 0.84 19.06
N ARG A 395 -5.13 -0.40 18.77
CA ARG A 395 -6.43 -0.92 19.21
C ARG A 395 -6.50 -1.16 20.72
N ALA A 396 -5.39 -1.54 21.35
CA ALA A 396 -5.30 -1.70 22.81
C ALA A 396 -5.45 -0.36 23.53
N ILE A 397 -4.78 0.69 23.05
CA ILE A 397 -4.92 2.05 23.58
C ILE A 397 -6.40 2.48 23.59
N LEU A 398 -7.14 2.18 22.52
CA LEU A 398 -8.58 2.49 22.39
C LEU A 398 -9.50 1.50 23.12
N ARG A 399 -8.93 0.48 23.77
CA ARG A 399 -9.69 -0.62 24.40
C ARG A 399 -10.63 -1.32 23.41
N LEU A 400 -10.20 -1.48 22.16
CA LEU A 400 -10.88 -2.28 21.15
C LEU A 400 -10.47 -3.75 21.20
N VAL A 401 -9.33 -4.03 21.85
CA VAL A 401 -8.86 -5.38 22.20
C VAL A 401 -8.55 -5.44 23.70
N PRO A 402 -8.73 -6.60 24.34
CA PRO A 402 -8.40 -6.76 25.76
C PRO A 402 -6.89 -6.61 25.99
N ILE A 403 -6.52 -5.90 27.04
CA ILE A 403 -5.15 -5.70 27.49
C ILE A 403 -4.83 -6.76 28.55
N THR A 404 -3.64 -7.35 28.48
CA THR A 404 -3.17 -8.33 29.47
C THR A 404 -2.62 -7.63 30.72
N SER A 405 -1.75 -6.63 30.52
CA SER A 405 -1.18 -5.81 31.60
C SER A 405 -0.72 -4.45 31.06
N GLY A 406 -0.31 -3.56 31.95
CA GLY A 406 0.18 -2.23 31.63
C GLY A 406 -0.81 -1.12 31.97
N LYS A 407 -0.42 0.12 31.63
CA LYS A 407 -1.17 1.32 31.97
C LYS A 407 -1.28 2.21 30.72
N VAL A 408 -2.46 2.78 30.53
CA VAL A 408 -2.72 3.80 29.50
C VAL A 408 -3.38 4.99 30.17
N GLU A 409 -2.73 6.13 30.14
CA GLU A 409 -3.26 7.40 30.65
C GLU A 409 -3.51 8.35 29.50
N PHE A 410 -4.69 8.96 29.50
CA PHE A 410 -5.04 10.05 28.60
C PHE A 410 -5.31 11.31 29.43
N GLU A 411 -4.53 12.36 29.21
CA GLU A 411 -4.51 13.59 30.03
C GLU A 411 -4.43 13.31 31.54
N GLY A 412 -3.51 12.44 31.94
CA GLY A 412 -3.29 12.08 33.34
C GLY A 412 -4.36 11.17 33.95
N LYS A 413 -5.43 10.82 33.22
CA LYS A 413 -6.47 9.90 33.70
C LYS A 413 -6.21 8.48 33.20
N ASN A 414 -6.34 7.51 34.09
CA ASN A 414 -6.24 6.10 33.71
C ASN A 414 -7.38 5.71 32.77
N PHE A 415 -7.08 5.65 31.47
CA PHE A 415 -8.06 5.35 30.42
C PHE A 415 -8.65 3.92 30.55
N LEU A 416 -7.88 2.98 31.09
CA LEU A 416 -8.33 1.60 31.26
C LEU A 416 -9.39 1.45 32.35
N GLY A 417 -9.40 2.35 33.34
CA GLY A 417 -10.37 2.37 34.44
C GLY A 417 -11.70 3.04 34.11
N LEU A 418 -11.77 3.86 33.04
CA LEU A 418 -12.98 4.62 32.70
C LEU A 418 -14.17 3.72 32.35
N ARG A 419 -15.37 4.12 32.73
CA ARG A 419 -16.62 3.39 32.45
C ARG A 419 -17.75 4.35 32.05
N GLY A 420 -18.79 3.81 31.43
CA GLY A 420 -20.02 4.52 31.10
C GLY A 420 -19.78 5.82 30.34
N GLU A 421 -20.29 6.93 30.88
CA GLU A 421 -20.23 8.26 30.24
C GLU A 421 -18.80 8.82 30.18
N GLU A 422 -17.95 8.57 31.18
CA GLU A 422 -16.55 9.01 31.15
C GLU A 422 -15.78 8.37 30.00
N LEU A 423 -15.98 7.06 29.79
CA LEU A 423 -15.37 6.35 28.66
C LEU A 423 -15.91 6.87 27.31
N ARG A 424 -17.20 7.16 27.24
CA ARG A 424 -17.83 7.71 26.04
C ARG A 424 -17.26 9.08 25.68
N THR A 425 -17.11 9.94 26.68
CA THR A 425 -16.50 11.28 26.54
C THR A 425 -15.03 11.17 26.12
N ALA A 426 -14.26 10.32 26.75
CA ALA A 426 -12.86 10.12 26.40
C ALA A 426 -12.71 9.55 24.97
N ARG A 427 -13.57 8.60 24.55
CA ARG A 427 -13.60 8.07 23.17
C ARG A 427 -13.99 9.09 22.13
N ARG A 428 -14.80 10.10 22.45
CA ARG A 428 -15.06 11.24 21.56
C ARG A 428 -13.77 11.96 21.22
N ARG A 429 -12.91 12.18 22.22
CA ARG A 429 -11.67 12.95 22.08
C ARG A 429 -10.53 12.15 21.43
N ILE A 430 -10.62 10.81 21.46
CA ILE A 430 -9.66 9.91 20.79
C ILE A 430 -10.39 9.16 19.69
N GLN A 431 -10.02 9.35 18.45
CA GLN A 431 -10.60 8.69 17.30
C GLN A 431 -9.61 7.82 16.55
N VAL A 432 -10.10 6.96 15.67
CA VAL A 432 -9.27 6.09 14.83
C VAL A 432 -9.72 6.17 13.37
N ILE A 433 -8.74 6.25 12.48
CA ILE A 433 -8.91 6.04 11.04
C ILE A 433 -8.35 4.66 10.74
N PHE A 434 -9.22 3.72 10.35
CA PHE A 434 -8.86 2.33 10.10
C PHE A 434 -8.19 2.13 8.73
N GLN A 435 -7.49 1.03 8.60
CA GLN A 435 -6.69 0.63 7.44
C GLN A 435 -7.51 0.51 6.15
N ASP A 436 -8.68 -0.14 6.21
CA ASP A 436 -9.50 -0.41 5.04
C ASP A 436 -10.75 0.49 5.02
N PRO A 437 -10.82 1.45 4.07
CA PRO A 437 -11.98 2.32 3.95
C PRO A 437 -13.24 1.60 3.47
N TYR A 438 -13.09 0.45 2.78
CA TYR A 438 -14.24 -0.33 2.30
C TYR A 438 -14.99 -1.00 3.44
N SER A 439 -14.26 -1.67 4.34
CA SER A 439 -14.87 -2.32 5.52
C SER A 439 -15.25 -1.32 6.61
N SER A 440 -14.67 -0.12 6.61
CA SER A 440 -14.93 0.91 7.62
C SER A 440 -16.25 1.66 7.42
N LEU A 441 -16.77 1.71 6.21
CA LEU A 441 -18.03 2.38 5.88
C LEU A 441 -19.11 1.34 5.60
N ASN A 442 -20.29 1.50 6.24
CA ASN A 442 -21.44 0.66 5.93
C ASN A 442 -21.97 1.03 4.52
N PRO A 443 -21.95 0.10 3.54
CA PRO A 443 -22.35 0.40 2.16
C PRO A 443 -23.83 0.73 1.99
N ARG A 444 -24.66 0.46 3.01
CA ARG A 444 -26.09 0.73 3.01
C ARG A 444 -26.47 2.09 3.59
N LEU A 445 -25.51 2.81 4.16
CA LEU A 445 -25.72 4.14 4.74
C LEU A 445 -25.15 5.21 3.80
N THR A 446 -25.85 6.33 3.70
CA THR A 446 -25.33 7.52 3.01
C THR A 446 -24.16 8.12 3.78
N VAL A 447 -23.33 8.92 3.11
CA VAL A 447 -22.24 9.66 3.73
C VAL A 447 -22.75 10.56 4.84
N GLU A 448 -23.89 11.25 4.65
CA GLU A 448 -24.54 12.05 5.71
C GLU A 448 -24.77 11.23 6.98
N THR A 449 -25.37 10.05 6.83
CA THR A 449 -25.66 9.16 7.97
C THR A 449 -24.38 8.67 8.63
N ALA A 450 -23.34 8.38 7.85
CA ALA A 450 -22.05 7.91 8.36
C ALA A 450 -21.33 8.98 9.21
N LEU A 451 -21.50 10.27 8.90
CA LEU A 451 -20.91 11.38 9.64
C LEU A 451 -21.82 11.82 10.83
N THR A 452 -23.13 11.96 10.60
CA THR A 452 -24.05 12.48 11.62
C THR A 452 -24.36 11.46 12.71
N GLY A 453 -24.24 10.16 12.44
CA GLY A 453 -24.42 9.09 13.41
C GLY A 453 -23.51 9.19 14.63
N PRO A 454 -22.18 9.25 14.45
CA PRO A 454 -21.23 9.52 15.54
C PRO A 454 -21.50 10.84 16.26
N MET A 455 -21.84 11.94 15.54
CA MET A 455 -22.19 13.22 16.15
C MET A 455 -23.38 13.07 17.11
N LYS A 456 -24.46 12.39 16.67
CA LYS A 456 -25.62 12.10 17.49
C LYS A 456 -25.26 11.29 18.74
N THR A 457 -24.46 10.27 18.58
CA THR A 457 -24.02 9.39 19.68
C THR A 457 -23.23 10.14 20.74
N HIS A 458 -22.40 11.09 20.34
CA HIS A 458 -21.55 11.86 21.23
C HIS A 458 -22.12 13.24 21.61
N GLY A 459 -23.35 13.53 21.26
CA GLY A 459 -24.01 14.80 21.61
C GLY A 459 -23.44 16.02 20.89
N VAL A 460 -22.83 15.83 19.71
CA VAL A 460 -22.34 16.95 18.88
C VAL A 460 -23.48 17.45 18.00
N GLY A 461 -23.68 18.77 17.99
CA GLY A 461 -24.73 19.44 17.25
C GLY A 461 -26.10 19.44 17.97
N LYS A 462 -26.83 20.55 17.84
CA LYS A 462 -28.09 20.84 18.54
C LYS A 462 -29.25 20.00 18.01
N ASN A 463 -29.33 19.84 16.72
CA ASN A 463 -30.41 19.12 16.02
C ASN A 463 -29.88 18.46 14.72
N GLN A 464 -30.78 17.83 13.94
CA GLN A 464 -30.41 17.15 12.68
C GLN A 464 -29.83 18.13 11.64
N ALA A 465 -30.42 19.32 11.51
CA ALA A 465 -29.97 20.32 10.54
C ALA A 465 -28.53 20.79 10.88
N ASP A 466 -28.28 21.18 12.14
CA ASP A 466 -26.94 21.59 12.60
C ASP A 466 -25.90 20.47 12.40
N ARG A 467 -26.25 19.20 12.66
CA ARG A 467 -25.36 18.07 12.38
C ARG A 467 -25.06 17.91 10.89
N ARG A 468 -26.05 18.12 10.03
CA ARG A 468 -25.87 18.07 8.58
C ARG A 468 -24.94 19.17 8.09
N ASP A 469 -25.11 20.40 8.58
CA ASP A 469 -24.26 21.54 8.22
C ASP A 469 -22.80 21.31 8.66
N ARG A 470 -22.59 20.79 9.88
CA ARG A 470 -21.28 20.38 10.37
C ARG A 470 -20.66 19.24 9.55
N ALA A 471 -21.48 18.27 9.13
CA ALA A 471 -21.03 17.18 8.26
C ALA A 471 -20.59 17.71 6.89
N ALA A 472 -21.33 18.68 6.32
CA ALA A 472 -20.96 19.35 5.08
C ALA A 472 -19.62 20.08 5.21
N ALA A 473 -19.47 20.91 6.24
CA ALA A 473 -18.21 21.63 6.50
C ALA A 473 -17.02 20.67 6.68
N THR A 474 -17.21 19.58 7.44
CA THR A 474 -16.13 18.58 7.64
C THR A 474 -15.77 17.83 6.35
N LEU A 475 -16.76 17.60 5.45
CA LEU A 475 -16.47 17.04 4.13
C LEU A 475 -15.65 17.99 3.27
N GLU A 476 -16.00 19.27 3.27
CA GLU A 476 -15.29 20.31 2.51
C GLU A 476 -13.85 20.48 3.00
N GLU A 477 -13.61 20.46 4.31
CA GLU A 477 -12.26 20.42 4.88
C GLU A 477 -11.45 19.22 4.41
N CYS A 478 -12.12 18.05 4.17
CA CYS A 478 -11.48 16.86 3.60
C CYS A 478 -11.36 16.90 2.07
N GLY A 479 -11.70 18.04 1.42
CA GLY A 479 -11.62 18.23 -0.03
C GLY A 479 -12.69 17.47 -0.81
N LEU A 480 -13.87 17.28 -0.22
CA LEU A 480 -15.05 16.69 -0.85
C LEU A 480 -16.15 17.76 -0.98
N LEU A 481 -17.19 17.47 -1.76
CA LEU A 481 -18.27 18.40 -2.01
C LEU A 481 -19.47 18.12 -1.09
N THR A 482 -20.21 19.15 -0.70
CA THR A 482 -21.44 19.05 0.09
C THR A 482 -22.48 18.13 -0.55
N GLU A 483 -22.60 18.12 -1.88
CA GLU A 483 -23.50 17.22 -2.63
C GLU A 483 -23.19 15.72 -2.42
N HIS A 484 -21.99 15.39 -1.98
CA HIS A 484 -21.57 14.03 -1.68
C HIS A 484 -22.28 13.43 -0.46
N LEU A 485 -22.92 14.25 0.40
CA LEU A 485 -23.64 13.79 1.59
C LEU A 485 -24.74 12.77 1.27
N GLY A 486 -25.45 12.96 0.14
CA GLY A 486 -26.54 12.08 -0.27
C GLY A 486 -26.13 10.77 -0.92
N ARG A 487 -24.84 10.60 -1.25
CA ARG A 487 -24.31 9.42 -1.98
C ARG A 487 -23.94 8.28 -1.02
N TYR A 488 -23.83 7.08 -1.60
CA TYR A 488 -23.39 5.88 -0.89
C TYR A 488 -21.90 5.61 -1.08
N PRO A 489 -21.24 4.94 -0.11
CA PRO A 489 -19.79 4.68 -0.18
C PRO A 489 -19.31 3.99 -1.47
N HIS A 490 -20.12 3.12 -2.09
CA HIS A 490 -19.75 2.40 -3.30
C HIS A 490 -19.67 3.30 -4.56
N GLU A 491 -20.20 4.53 -4.49
CA GLU A 491 -20.15 5.51 -5.59
C GLU A 491 -18.85 6.34 -5.61
N PHE A 492 -17.92 6.08 -4.66
CA PHE A 492 -16.69 6.83 -4.50
C PHE A 492 -15.45 6.00 -4.82
N SER A 493 -14.38 6.67 -5.28
CA SER A 493 -13.07 6.07 -5.41
C SER A 493 -12.46 5.71 -4.05
N GLY A 494 -11.40 4.87 -4.02
CA GLY A 494 -10.70 4.51 -2.79
C GLY A 494 -10.22 5.72 -2.00
N GLY A 495 -9.59 6.69 -2.67
CA GLY A 495 -9.11 7.92 -2.03
C GLY A 495 -10.23 8.81 -1.51
N GLN A 496 -11.36 8.91 -2.22
CA GLN A 496 -12.54 9.64 -1.73
C GLN A 496 -13.15 8.96 -0.51
N ARG A 497 -13.25 7.62 -0.50
CA ARG A 497 -13.70 6.86 0.68
C ARG A 497 -12.79 7.09 1.88
N GLN A 498 -11.47 7.13 1.66
CA GLN A 498 -10.52 7.42 2.73
C GLN A 498 -10.76 8.81 3.32
N ARG A 499 -10.99 9.83 2.48
CA ARG A 499 -11.35 11.19 2.93
C ARG A 499 -12.68 11.23 3.70
N ILE A 500 -13.67 10.39 3.32
CA ILE A 500 -14.92 10.22 4.08
C ILE A 500 -14.64 9.57 5.46
N CYS A 501 -13.74 8.57 5.54
CA CYS A 501 -13.33 7.98 6.81
C CYS A 501 -12.63 8.99 7.72
N ILE A 502 -11.77 9.86 7.15
CA ILE A 502 -11.14 10.97 7.86
C ILE A 502 -12.21 11.94 8.36
N ALA A 503 -13.13 12.39 7.48
CA ALA A 503 -14.22 13.28 7.86
C ALA A 503 -15.09 12.71 8.98
N ARG A 504 -15.40 11.40 8.94
CA ARG A 504 -16.16 10.72 10.00
C ARG A 504 -15.44 10.74 11.35
N ALA A 505 -14.12 10.55 11.37
CA ALA A 505 -13.33 10.64 12.60
C ALA A 505 -13.32 12.07 13.15
N LEU A 506 -13.23 13.06 12.27
CA LEU A 506 -13.18 14.48 12.64
C LEU A 506 -14.54 15.06 13.02
N ALA A 507 -15.64 14.44 12.60
CA ALA A 507 -17.01 14.89 12.82
C ALA A 507 -17.39 15.03 14.31
N VAL A 508 -16.68 14.34 15.21
CA VAL A 508 -16.87 14.43 16.66
C VAL A 508 -15.88 15.36 17.36
N GLU A 509 -15.07 16.10 16.59
CA GLU A 509 -14.09 17.08 17.07
C GLU A 509 -13.07 16.46 18.04
N PRO A 510 -12.26 15.47 17.57
CA PRO A 510 -11.26 14.83 18.41
C PRO A 510 -10.04 15.74 18.62
N GLU A 511 -9.25 15.46 19.67
CA GLU A 511 -7.94 16.06 19.91
C GLU A 511 -6.79 15.12 19.55
N PHE A 512 -7.11 13.82 19.52
CA PHE A 512 -6.14 12.75 19.28
C PHE A 512 -6.68 11.76 18.25
N VAL A 513 -5.89 11.45 17.23
CA VAL A 513 -6.30 10.50 16.18
C VAL A 513 -5.23 9.43 15.97
N ILE A 514 -5.64 8.18 15.97
CA ILE A 514 -4.79 7.04 15.59
C ILE A 514 -5.06 6.74 14.11
N CYS A 515 -4.05 6.91 13.26
CA CYS A 515 -4.09 6.56 11.84
C CYS A 515 -3.51 5.15 11.67
N ASP A 516 -4.37 4.12 11.62
CA ASP A 516 -3.96 2.71 11.51
C ASP A 516 -3.84 2.33 10.02
N GLU A 517 -2.63 2.41 9.46
CA GLU A 517 -2.31 2.14 8.04
C GLU A 517 -3.25 2.85 7.05
N SER A 518 -3.65 4.07 7.39
CA SER A 518 -4.72 4.82 6.72
C SER A 518 -4.44 5.22 5.27
N VAL A 519 -3.25 4.97 4.74
CA VAL A 519 -2.86 5.31 3.36
C VAL A 519 -2.26 4.14 2.58
N SER A 520 -2.10 2.97 3.19
CA SER A 520 -1.40 1.82 2.60
C SER A 520 -2.09 1.19 1.38
N ALA A 521 -3.42 1.36 1.27
CA ALA A 521 -4.23 0.83 0.17
C ALA A 521 -4.48 1.86 -0.96
N LEU A 522 -3.77 2.98 -0.94
CA LEU A 522 -3.95 4.08 -1.89
C LEU A 522 -2.81 4.15 -2.89
N ASP A 523 -3.12 4.52 -4.13
CA ASP A 523 -2.10 4.86 -5.13
C ASP A 523 -1.22 6.02 -4.65
N VAL A 524 0.04 6.04 -5.08
CA VAL A 524 1.06 7.01 -4.61
C VAL A 524 0.60 8.46 -4.71
N SER A 525 -0.12 8.86 -5.77
CA SER A 525 -0.59 10.24 -5.93
C SER A 525 -1.73 10.58 -4.97
N VAL A 526 -2.65 9.66 -4.76
CA VAL A 526 -3.77 9.82 -3.80
C VAL A 526 -3.23 9.79 -2.37
N GLN A 527 -2.24 8.93 -2.10
CA GLN A 527 -1.52 8.87 -0.83
C GLN A 527 -0.90 10.23 -0.48
N ALA A 528 -0.17 10.86 -1.43
CA ALA A 528 0.41 12.19 -1.23
C ALA A 528 -0.65 13.24 -0.85
N GLN A 529 -1.79 13.22 -1.52
CA GLN A 529 -2.90 14.13 -1.22
C GLN A 529 -3.48 13.92 0.19
N VAL A 530 -3.64 12.65 0.61
CA VAL A 530 -4.18 12.33 1.96
C VAL A 530 -3.16 12.67 3.04
N LEU A 531 -1.86 12.43 2.81
CA LEU A 531 -0.81 12.81 3.75
C LEU A 531 -0.75 14.35 3.94
N ASN A 532 -0.84 15.11 2.85
CA ASN A 532 -0.93 16.56 2.91
C ASN A 532 -2.19 17.02 3.68
N LEU A 533 -3.34 16.41 3.39
CA LEU A 533 -4.60 16.69 4.10
C LEU A 533 -4.45 16.45 5.60
N LEU A 534 -3.86 15.32 6.03
CA LEU A 534 -3.67 15.04 7.46
C LEU A 534 -2.75 16.05 8.13
N LYS A 535 -1.73 16.56 7.43
CA LYS A 535 -0.88 17.65 7.94
C LYS A 535 -1.62 18.97 8.05
N ASP A 536 -2.40 19.33 7.03
CA ASP A 536 -3.23 20.55 7.08
C ASP A 536 -4.20 20.50 8.25
N LEU A 537 -4.91 19.39 8.42
CA LEU A 537 -5.83 19.18 9.54
C LEU A 537 -5.12 19.21 10.90
N GLN A 538 -3.86 18.75 10.97
CA GLN A 538 -3.05 18.84 12.18
C GLN A 538 -2.75 20.31 12.53
N ASP A 539 -2.33 21.10 11.53
CA ASP A 539 -2.00 22.51 11.72
C ASP A 539 -3.25 23.34 12.06
N ASP A 540 -4.36 23.11 11.34
CA ASP A 540 -5.61 23.91 11.49
C ASP A 540 -6.36 23.60 12.78
N ARG A 541 -6.37 22.31 13.21
CA ARG A 541 -7.14 21.86 14.38
C ARG A 541 -6.29 21.53 15.61
N GLY A 542 -4.97 21.62 15.52
CA GLY A 542 -4.04 21.26 16.60
C GLY A 542 -4.07 19.78 16.98
N LEU A 543 -4.30 18.89 15.99
CA LEU A 543 -4.44 17.46 16.22
C LEU A 543 -3.14 16.81 16.66
N THR A 544 -3.26 15.80 17.50
CA THR A 544 -2.16 14.90 17.89
C THR A 544 -2.37 13.56 17.21
N TYR A 545 -1.28 12.97 16.66
CA TYR A 545 -1.37 11.71 15.94
C TYR A 545 -0.53 10.59 16.53
N ILE A 546 -1.04 9.34 16.49
CA ILE A 546 -0.22 8.15 16.30
C ILE A 546 -0.41 7.72 14.85
N PHE A 547 0.67 7.72 14.09
CA PHE A 547 0.66 7.33 12.69
C PHE A 547 1.32 5.96 12.50
N ILE A 548 0.49 4.94 12.23
CA ILE A 548 0.93 3.55 12.04
C ILE A 548 1.06 3.29 10.55
N SER A 549 2.24 2.82 10.13
CA SER A 549 2.46 2.35 8.75
C SER A 549 3.58 1.31 8.72
N HIS A 550 3.62 0.54 7.65
CA HIS A 550 4.77 -0.32 7.32
C HIS A 550 5.74 0.39 6.36
N ASP A 551 5.36 1.52 5.79
CA ASP A 551 6.22 2.35 4.93
C ASP A 551 6.97 3.39 5.78
N LEU A 552 8.29 3.16 5.92
CA LEU A 552 9.16 4.02 6.70
C LEU A 552 9.31 5.44 6.11
N GLY A 553 9.24 5.58 4.77
CA GLY A 553 9.30 6.88 4.10
C GLY A 553 8.08 7.74 4.45
N VAL A 554 6.90 7.13 4.45
CA VAL A 554 5.65 7.77 4.85
C VAL A 554 5.67 8.14 6.33
N VAL A 555 6.15 7.23 7.20
CA VAL A 555 6.27 7.52 8.64
C VAL A 555 7.27 8.64 8.89
N LYS A 556 8.43 8.62 8.22
CA LYS A 556 9.41 9.71 8.32
C LYS A 556 8.80 11.05 7.91
N PHE A 557 8.03 11.07 6.81
CA PHE A 557 7.38 12.30 6.35
C PHE A 557 6.36 12.85 7.35
N MET A 558 5.55 11.98 7.96
CA MET A 558 4.46 12.39 8.86
C MET A 558 4.93 12.72 10.29
N SER A 559 5.95 12.02 10.80
CA SER A 559 6.19 11.91 12.24
C SER A 559 7.29 12.82 12.76
N ASP A 560 7.08 13.36 13.94
CA ASP A 560 8.08 14.10 14.73
C ASP A 560 9.02 13.10 15.43
N MET A 561 8.42 12.14 16.13
CA MET A 561 9.09 11.04 16.81
C MET A 561 8.72 9.72 16.15
N MET A 562 9.60 8.74 16.21
CA MET A 562 9.40 7.42 15.64
C MET A 562 9.68 6.32 16.67
N ALA A 563 8.83 5.31 16.70
CA ALA A 563 9.01 4.07 17.44
C ALA A 563 9.04 2.89 16.46
N VAL A 564 10.15 2.19 16.39
CA VAL A 564 10.32 0.99 15.55
C VAL A 564 9.93 -0.24 16.37
N MET A 565 8.95 -0.99 15.87
CA MET A 565 8.46 -2.20 16.54
C MET A 565 8.94 -3.48 15.85
N ASN A 566 9.38 -4.43 16.67
CA ASN A 566 9.69 -5.79 16.24
C ASN A 566 9.27 -6.80 17.31
N GLY A 567 8.57 -7.88 16.93
CA GLY A 567 8.17 -8.97 17.84
C GLY A 567 7.40 -8.49 19.09
N GLY A 568 6.53 -7.50 18.93
CA GLY A 568 5.71 -6.93 20.00
C GLY A 568 6.42 -5.90 20.90
N LYS A 569 7.67 -5.56 20.62
CA LYS A 569 8.47 -4.61 21.41
C LYS A 569 8.89 -3.40 20.59
N ILE A 570 9.08 -2.25 21.24
CA ILE A 570 9.81 -1.13 20.66
C ILE A 570 11.31 -1.47 20.76
N VAL A 571 11.98 -1.55 19.62
CA VAL A 571 13.42 -1.87 19.52
C VAL A 571 14.27 -0.62 19.32
N GLU A 572 13.66 0.46 18.83
CA GLU A 572 14.29 1.76 18.69
C GLU A 572 13.25 2.87 18.81
N PHE A 573 13.62 3.99 19.48
CA PHE A 573 12.77 5.15 19.69
C PHE A 573 13.60 6.43 19.60
N GLY A 574 13.10 7.47 18.95
CA GLY A 574 13.79 8.75 18.85
C GLY A 574 13.17 9.70 17.82
N PRO A 575 13.82 10.84 17.57
CA PRO A 575 13.45 11.74 16.47
C PRO A 575 13.46 11.00 15.13
N SER A 576 12.42 11.19 14.33
CA SER A 576 12.25 10.40 13.10
C SER A 576 13.40 10.56 12.11
N ASP A 577 13.99 11.76 12.01
CA ASP A 577 15.14 12.02 11.16
C ASP A 577 16.41 11.33 11.63
N GLU A 578 16.65 11.26 12.96
CA GLU A 578 17.83 10.60 13.53
C GLU A 578 17.75 9.08 13.38
N ILE A 579 16.60 8.47 13.65
CA ILE A 579 16.40 7.03 13.43
C ILE A 579 16.66 6.67 11.97
N TYR A 580 16.25 7.54 11.04
CA TYR A 580 16.47 7.28 9.62
C TYR A 580 17.94 7.45 9.21
N ARG A 581 18.61 8.53 9.65
CA ARG A 581 20.01 8.84 9.26
C ARG A 581 21.02 7.96 9.97
N ASN A 582 20.81 7.71 11.26
CA ASN A 582 21.76 7.03 12.15
C ASN A 582 21.05 5.93 12.97
N PRO A 583 20.52 4.86 12.32
CA PRO A 583 19.84 3.79 13.05
C PRO A 583 20.81 3.01 13.94
N ASN A 584 20.50 2.90 15.23
CA ASN A 584 21.30 2.17 16.18
C ASN A 584 21.00 0.66 16.19
N ASN A 585 19.76 0.28 15.83
CA ASN A 585 19.33 -1.11 15.87
C ASN A 585 19.52 -1.80 14.51
N ASP A 586 20.03 -3.05 14.51
CA ASP A 586 20.23 -3.84 13.28
C ASP A 586 18.93 -4.11 12.50
N TYR A 587 17.83 -4.25 13.22
CA TYR A 587 16.52 -4.43 12.59
C TYR A 587 16.09 -3.16 11.85
N THR A 588 16.28 -1.99 12.45
CA THR A 588 16.00 -0.69 11.81
C THR A 588 16.87 -0.50 10.56
N ARG A 589 18.16 -0.84 10.63
CA ARG A 589 19.07 -0.82 9.47
C ARG A 589 18.55 -1.70 8.33
N LYS A 590 18.07 -2.91 8.64
CA LYS A 590 17.48 -3.81 7.64
C LYS A 590 16.19 -3.26 7.03
N LEU A 591 15.33 -2.65 7.86
CA LEU A 591 14.10 -2.00 7.36
C LEU A 591 14.41 -0.86 6.39
N ILE A 592 15.38 0.00 6.73
CA ILE A 592 15.80 1.12 5.89
C ILE A 592 16.43 0.61 4.59
N ALA A 593 17.29 -0.40 4.66
CA ALA A 593 17.93 -1.00 3.48
C ALA A 593 16.95 -1.71 2.52
N ALA A 594 15.76 -2.08 2.99
CA ALA A 594 14.73 -2.71 2.18
C ALA A 594 13.85 -1.70 1.41
N ILE A 595 13.99 -0.40 1.68
CA ILE A 595 13.25 0.64 0.95
C ILE A 595 13.82 0.73 -0.47
N PRO A 596 12.97 0.73 -1.52
CA PRO A 596 13.44 0.88 -2.89
C PRO A 596 14.30 2.14 -3.07
N ASP A 597 15.53 1.96 -3.52
CA ASP A 597 16.42 3.07 -3.85
C ASP A 597 16.24 3.46 -5.33
N ASP A 598 15.44 4.49 -5.55
CA ASP A 598 15.13 5.05 -6.86
C ASP A 598 16.11 6.18 -7.28
N SER A 599 17.27 6.30 -6.63
CA SER A 599 18.31 7.21 -7.06
C SER A 599 18.85 6.83 -8.43
N LEU A 600 19.16 7.83 -9.26
CA LEU A 600 19.69 7.60 -10.62
C LEU A 600 20.96 6.75 -10.61
N SER A 601 21.83 6.92 -9.59
CA SER A 601 23.04 6.12 -9.42
C SER A 601 22.76 4.65 -9.16
N SER A 602 21.75 4.35 -8.34
CA SER A 602 21.36 2.98 -8.03
C SER A 602 20.66 2.31 -9.22
N ILE A 603 19.80 3.05 -9.93
CA ILE A 603 19.17 2.56 -11.17
C ILE A 603 20.23 2.23 -12.23
N ASP A 604 21.17 3.15 -12.48
CA ASP A 604 22.24 2.97 -13.45
C ASP A 604 23.11 1.75 -13.11
N ARG A 605 23.54 1.64 -11.85
CA ARG A 605 24.31 0.49 -11.37
C ARG A 605 23.55 -0.84 -11.58
N ARG A 606 22.25 -0.90 -11.30
CA ARG A 606 21.45 -2.11 -11.52
C ARG A 606 21.35 -2.47 -13.00
N GLN A 607 21.19 -1.48 -13.88
CA GLN A 607 21.18 -1.72 -15.33
C GLN A 607 22.52 -2.21 -15.87
N GLN A 608 23.63 -1.64 -15.40
CA GLN A 608 24.99 -2.09 -15.78
C GLN A 608 25.24 -3.53 -15.35
N LEU A 609 24.87 -3.90 -14.11
CA LEU A 609 25.01 -5.28 -13.63
C LEU A 609 24.20 -6.27 -14.48
N ARG A 610 23.01 -5.91 -14.94
CA ARG A 610 22.19 -6.76 -15.82
C ARG A 610 22.84 -6.95 -17.19
N GLN A 611 23.42 -5.91 -17.78
CA GLN A 611 24.13 -5.98 -19.06
C GLN A 611 25.37 -6.88 -19.00
N LEU A 612 25.97 -7.02 -17.81
CA LEU A 612 27.13 -7.91 -17.62
C LEU A 612 26.73 -9.40 -17.48
N HIS A 613 25.47 -9.68 -17.15
CA HIS A 613 24.93 -11.04 -16.95
C HIS A 613 24.02 -11.52 -18.11
N ALA A 614 23.67 -10.64 -19.05
CA ALA A 614 22.95 -10.96 -20.29
C ALA A 614 23.92 -11.26 -21.45
#